data_ef7c7cefc084ed17e0b1ff1a4cbb1eb1
#
_entry.id   ef7c7cefc084ed17e0b1ff1a4cbb1eb1
#
_cell.length_a   1.000
_cell.length_b   1.000
_cell.length_c   1.000
_cell.angle_alpha   90.00
_cell.angle_beta   90.00
_cell.angle_gamma   90.00
#
_symmetry.space_group_name_H-M   'P 1'
#
loop_
_entity.id
_entity.type
_entity.pdbx_description
1 polymer ?
#
loop_
_entity_poly.entity_id
_entity_poly.type
_entity_poly.pdbx_seq_one_letter_code
_entity_poly.pdbx_strand_id
1 'polypeptide(L)'
;MKNLKMFCISLEPNHYDFIKSLGYEPVGLGDKNFNDKWFRDNSGINISRKNKNYGEYTYHYWIWKNYLDKLNDEWIGFCQYRKFWSLDKQLKENINLNNLKDNTLKEIPKKFEEYDSILGEPIYINKLRLMKYIKKGIKIIIKRPYLLVNEKKRNINFHFDLMHGENNLRKAINLLDGKDKDDFLYFV
;
A
#
# COMPACT_ATOMS: atom_id res chain seq x y z
N MET A 1 -1.06 -17.71 -18.98
CA MET A 1 -0.75 -16.76 -17.88
C MET A 1 -0.83 -15.37 -18.46
N LYS A 2 -1.54 -14.47 -17.78
CA LYS A 2 -1.75 -13.10 -18.24
C LYS A 2 -0.55 -12.21 -17.90
N ASN A 3 -0.24 -11.28 -18.78
CA ASN A 3 0.86 -10.34 -18.60
C ASN A 3 0.59 -9.42 -17.40
N LEU A 4 1.62 -9.19 -16.60
CA LEU A 4 1.59 -8.33 -15.42
C LEU A 4 2.70 -7.29 -15.50
N LYS A 5 2.35 -6.01 -15.47
CA LYS A 5 3.31 -4.93 -15.28
C LYS A 5 3.31 -4.49 -13.82
N MET A 6 4.41 -4.76 -13.13
CA MET A 6 4.57 -4.45 -11.71
C MET A 6 5.38 -3.17 -11.52
N PHE A 7 4.81 -2.22 -10.79
CA PHE A 7 5.44 -0.97 -10.39
C PHE A 7 5.89 -1.02 -8.95
N CYS A 8 7.19 -0.80 -8.70
CA CYS A 8 7.76 -0.81 -7.36
C CYS A 8 8.13 0.60 -6.91
N ILE A 9 7.42 1.08 -5.90
CA ILE A 9 7.56 2.44 -5.40
C ILE A 9 8.70 2.53 -4.38
N SER A 10 9.57 3.51 -4.57
CA SER A 10 10.66 3.84 -3.66
C SER A 10 10.78 5.36 -3.43
N LEU A 11 11.31 5.70 -2.26
CA LEU A 11 11.73 7.07 -1.92
C LEU A 11 13.26 7.24 -2.02
N GLU A 12 13.98 6.19 -2.48
CA GLU A 12 15.44 6.15 -2.52
C GLU A 12 15.95 5.83 -3.93
N PRO A 13 16.75 6.74 -4.54
CA PRO A 13 17.28 6.53 -5.89
C PRO A 13 18.22 5.33 -6.03
N ASN A 14 18.90 4.92 -4.95
CA ASN A 14 19.82 3.79 -4.96
C ASN A 14 19.13 2.42 -5.04
N HIS A 15 17.82 2.35 -5.00
CA HIS A 15 17.06 1.11 -5.15
C HIS A 15 16.80 0.72 -6.62
N TYR A 16 17.25 1.51 -7.59
CA TYR A 16 16.95 1.28 -9.01
C TYR A 16 17.36 -0.11 -9.48
N ASP A 17 18.65 -0.44 -9.35
CA ASP A 17 19.18 -1.72 -9.85
C ASP A 17 18.58 -2.92 -9.13
N PHE A 18 18.33 -2.79 -7.84
CA PHE A 18 17.61 -3.79 -7.08
C PHE A 18 16.21 -4.04 -7.64
N ILE A 19 15.41 -2.99 -7.83
CA ILE A 19 14.03 -3.10 -8.35
C ILE A 19 14.04 -3.69 -9.77
N LYS A 20 14.93 -3.22 -10.64
CA LYS A 20 15.07 -3.75 -12.01
C LYS A 20 15.50 -5.22 -12.00
N SER A 21 16.32 -5.63 -11.05
CA SER A 21 16.75 -7.02 -10.93
C SER A 21 15.60 -7.97 -10.58
N LEU A 22 14.50 -7.48 -10.01
CA LEU A 22 13.28 -8.24 -9.75
C LEU A 22 12.36 -8.33 -10.99
N GLY A 23 12.67 -7.60 -12.08
CA GLY A 23 11.82 -7.50 -13.26
C GLY A 23 10.69 -6.48 -13.10
N TYR A 24 10.79 -5.56 -12.13
CA TYR A 24 9.78 -4.55 -11.84
C TYR A 24 10.15 -3.17 -12.38
N GLU A 25 9.13 -2.32 -12.59
CA GLU A 25 9.35 -0.94 -13.02
C GLU A 25 9.60 -0.03 -11.81
N PRO A 26 10.77 0.64 -11.75
CA PRO A 26 11.10 1.52 -10.63
C PRO A 26 10.30 2.81 -10.67
N VAL A 27 9.64 3.14 -9.56
CA VAL A 27 8.88 4.37 -9.38
C VAL A 27 9.47 5.20 -8.24
N GLY A 28 9.95 6.39 -8.57
CA GLY A 28 10.53 7.33 -7.60
C GLY A 28 9.52 8.38 -7.16
N LEU A 29 9.22 8.45 -5.87
CA LEU A 29 8.32 9.45 -5.29
C LEU A 29 9.04 10.37 -4.31
N GLY A 30 8.40 11.51 -4.03
CA GLY A 30 8.94 12.52 -3.12
C GLY A 30 9.98 13.42 -3.78
N ASP A 31 10.73 14.13 -2.93
CA ASP A 31 11.54 15.29 -3.35
C ASP A 31 13.00 14.95 -3.70
N LYS A 32 13.41 13.67 -3.57
CA LYS A 32 14.77 13.26 -3.94
C LYS A 32 15.00 13.34 -5.44
N ASN A 33 16.26 13.52 -5.80
CA ASN A 33 16.64 13.57 -7.20
C ASN A 33 16.72 12.16 -7.79
N PHE A 34 15.76 11.82 -8.65
CA PHE A 34 15.70 10.60 -9.43
C PHE A 34 16.07 10.92 -10.88
N ASN A 35 16.87 10.08 -11.50
CA ASN A 35 17.22 10.23 -12.91
C ASN A 35 16.05 9.83 -13.85
N ASP A 36 16.20 10.09 -15.13
CA ASP A 36 15.16 9.90 -16.16
C ASP A 36 14.74 8.44 -16.39
N LYS A 37 15.46 7.47 -15.83
CA LYS A 37 15.10 6.05 -15.93
C LYS A 37 13.96 5.65 -14.99
N TRP A 38 13.66 6.49 -14.00
CA TRP A 38 12.59 6.25 -13.04
C TRP A 38 11.24 6.72 -13.57
N PHE A 39 10.20 5.92 -13.36
CA PHE A 39 8.85 6.46 -13.42
C PHE A 39 8.63 7.49 -12.33
N ARG A 40 7.93 8.57 -12.68
CA ARG A 40 7.62 9.68 -11.77
C ARG A 40 6.16 10.09 -11.91
N ASP A 41 5.62 10.65 -10.85
CA ASP A 41 4.24 11.17 -10.80
C ASP A 41 4.13 12.68 -11.02
N ASN A 42 5.18 13.35 -11.52
CA ASN A 42 5.29 14.82 -11.57
C ASN A 42 5.14 15.41 -12.96
N SER A 43 4.67 14.63 -13.93
CA SER A 43 4.41 15.09 -15.31
C SER A 43 2.92 14.99 -15.66
N GLY A 44 2.49 15.68 -16.72
CA GLY A 44 1.10 15.62 -17.17
C GLY A 44 0.08 16.01 -16.10
N ILE A 45 -1.07 15.34 -16.10
CA ILE A 45 -2.12 15.54 -15.09
C ILE A 45 -1.70 14.83 -13.79
N ASN A 46 -1.33 15.58 -12.77
CA ASN A 46 -0.76 15.02 -11.55
C ASN A 46 -1.18 15.76 -10.27
N ILE A 47 -0.96 15.09 -9.15
CA ILE A 47 -1.11 15.62 -7.80
C ILE A 47 0.16 15.40 -6.96
N SER A 48 1.32 15.35 -7.60
CA SER A 48 2.63 15.03 -6.97
C SER A 48 2.96 15.94 -5.79
N ARG A 49 2.59 17.23 -5.85
CA ARG A 49 2.75 18.20 -4.74
C ARG A 49 2.03 17.77 -3.46
N LYS A 50 1.02 16.91 -3.57
CA LYS A 50 0.26 16.37 -2.44
C LYS A 50 0.86 15.06 -1.88
N ASN A 51 2.01 14.61 -2.37
CA ASN A 51 2.64 13.35 -1.96
C ASN A 51 2.83 13.23 -0.46
N LYS A 52 3.16 14.34 0.23
CA LYS A 52 3.27 14.38 1.70
C LYS A 52 2.02 13.87 2.42
N ASN A 53 0.84 14.09 1.86
CA ASN A 53 -0.44 13.70 2.45
C ASN A 53 -0.99 12.39 1.87
N TYR A 54 -0.82 12.17 0.56
CA TYR A 54 -1.40 11.04 -0.16
C TYR A 54 -0.42 9.88 -0.38
N GLY A 55 0.88 10.10 -0.14
CA GLY A 55 1.90 9.06 -0.32
C GLY A 55 1.86 8.45 -1.72
N GLU A 56 1.85 7.13 -1.78
CA GLU A 56 1.86 6.36 -3.02
C GLU A 56 0.64 6.58 -3.93
N TYR A 57 -0.48 7.06 -3.38
CA TYR A 57 -1.68 7.34 -4.18
C TYR A 57 -1.48 8.47 -5.20
N THR A 58 -0.47 9.32 -5.05
CA THR A 58 -0.13 10.32 -6.09
C THR A 58 0.33 9.64 -7.38
N TYR A 59 1.03 8.50 -7.29
CA TYR A 59 1.42 7.72 -8.45
C TYR A 59 0.25 6.92 -9.03
N HIS A 60 -0.61 6.33 -8.20
CA HIS A 60 -1.82 5.65 -8.69
C HIS A 60 -2.71 6.63 -9.49
N TYR A 61 -2.87 7.86 -9.00
CA TYR A 61 -3.56 8.92 -9.73
C TYR A 61 -2.89 9.26 -11.06
N TRP A 62 -1.54 9.37 -11.06
CA TRP A 62 -0.78 9.67 -12.26
C TRP A 62 -0.90 8.56 -13.31
N ILE A 63 -0.79 7.29 -12.92
CA ILE A 63 -1.01 6.14 -13.81
C ILE A 63 -2.40 6.24 -14.45
N TRP A 64 -3.43 6.43 -13.64
CA TRP A 64 -4.79 6.54 -14.15
C TRP A 64 -4.95 7.65 -15.18
N LYS A 65 -4.40 8.84 -14.94
CA LYS A 65 -4.61 10.01 -15.80
C LYS A 65 -3.72 10.07 -17.04
N ASN A 66 -2.56 9.41 -17.04
CA ASN A 66 -1.56 9.65 -18.08
C ASN A 66 -1.05 8.38 -18.78
N TYR A 67 -1.24 7.22 -18.15
CA TYR A 67 -0.52 6.03 -18.58
C TYR A 67 -1.38 4.78 -18.74
N LEU A 68 -2.52 4.68 -18.06
CA LEU A 68 -3.36 3.48 -18.07
C LEU A 68 -3.77 3.06 -19.48
N ASP A 69 -4.23 4.01 -20.30
CA ASP A 69 -4.67 3.76 -21.68
C ASP A 69 -3.51 3.35 -22.63
N LYS A 70 -2.26 3.51 -22.20
CA LYS A 70 -1.06 3.14 -22.96
C LYS A 70 -0.51 1.78 -22.58
N LEU A 71 -1.05 1.16 -21.55
CA LEU A 71 -0.65 -0.16 -21.09
C LEU A 71 -1.28 -1.23 -21.96
N ASN A 72 -0.42 -2.07 -22.53
CA ASN A 72 -0.85 -3.26 -23.27
C ASN A 72 -0.90 -4.50 -22.38
N ASP A 73 -0.55 -4.34 -21.10
CA ASP A 73 -0.57 -5.40 -20.11
C ASP A 73 -2.00 -5.63 -19.62
N GLU A 74 -2.39 -6.88 -19.42
CA GLU A 74 -3.73 -7.22 -18.93
C GLU A 74 -3.90 -6.90 -17.45
N TRP A 75 -2.78 -6.88 -16.71
CA TRP A 75 -2.74 -6.58 -15.29
C TRP A 75 -1.68 -5.57 -14.95
N ILE A 76 -2.01 -4.69 -14.02
CA ILE A 76 -1.04 -3.80 -13.37
C ILE A 76 -0.97 -4.11 -11.88
N GLY A 77 0.24 -4.05 -11.34
CA GLY A 77 0.46 -4.28 -9.92
C GLY A 77 1.33 -3.19 -9.30
N PHE A 78 1.14 -2.99 -8.01
CA PHE A 78 1.91 -2.02 -7.23
C PHE A 78 2.50 -2.69 -6.00
N CYS A 79 3.75 -2.36 -5.72
CA CYS A 79 4.41 -2.74 -4.49
C CYS A 79 5.34 -1.62 -4.00
N GLN A 80 5.88 -1.78 -2.82
CA GLN A 80 6.91 -0.91 -2.26
C GLN A 80 8.22 -1.66 -2.18
N TYR A 81 9.35 -0.96 -2.22
CA TYR A 81 10.70 -1.56 -2.15
C TYR A 81 10.97 -2.45 -0.91
N ARG A 82 10.06 -2.49 0.04
CA ARG A 82 10.12 -3.33 1.26
C ARG A 82 9.00 -4.35 1.36
N LYS A 83 8.09 -4.40 0.37
CA LYS A 83 6.90 -5.27 0.39
C LYS A 83 6.66 -5.74 -1.02
N PHE A 84 6.92 -7.00 -1.27
CA PHE A 84 6.79 -7.61 -2.58
C PHE A 84 5.68 -8.64 -2.58
N TRP A 85 5.10 -8.84 -3.74
CA TRP A 85 4.17 -9.93 -3.97
C TRP A 85 4.96 -11.22 -4.15
N SER A 86 4.66 -12.23 -3.35
CA SER A 86 5.27 -13.55 -3.45
C SER A 86 4.22 -14.63 -3.57
N LEU A 87 4.52 -15.63 -4.39
CA LEU A 87 3.69 -16.83 -4.51
C LEU A 87 3.95 -17.82 -3.36
N ASP A 88 5.12 -17.75 -2.76
CA ASP A 88 5.51 -18.64 -1.67
C ASP A 88 5.26 -17.99 -0.30
N LYS A 89 4.41 -18.64 0.50
CA LYS A 89 4.11 -18.22 1.87
C LYS A 89 5.25 -18.50 2.86
N GLN A 90 6.15 -19.43 2.54
CA GLN A 90 7.22 -19.87 3.45
C GLN A 90 8.46 -18.98 3.39
N LEU A 91 8.55 -18.09 2.42
CA LEU A 91 9.68 -17.15 2.27
C LEU A 91 9.91 -16.17 3.43
N LYS A 92 9.00 -16.14 4.42
CA LYS A 92 9.07 -15.13 5.51
C LYS A 92 10.31 -15.27 6.40
N GLU A 93 10.94 -16.43 6.47
CA GLU A 93 11.99 -16.70 7.49
C GLU A 93 13.42 -16.58 6.98
N ASN A 94 13.66 -16.69 5.65
CA ASN A 94 15.01 -16.66 5.06
C ASN A 94 15.05 -15.89 3.74
N ILE A 95 14.62 -14.64 3.75
CA ILE A 95 14.62 -13.82 2.54
C ILE A 95 16.03 -13.29 2.27
N ASN A 96 16.63 -13.75 1.17
CA ASN A 96 17.80 -13.14 0.57
C ASN A 96 17.47 -12.66 -0.86
N LEU A 97 18.40 -11.93 -1.47
CA LEU A 97 18.16 -11.32 -2.78
C LEU A 97 17.86 -12.35 -3.88
N ASN A 98 18.50 -13.51 -3.85
CA ASN A 98 18.35 -14.53 -4.89
C ASN A 98 16.97 -15.20 -4.78
N ASN A 99 16.60 -15.68 -3.60
CA ASN A 99 15.28 -16.31 -3.43
C ASN A 99 14.12 -15.33 -3.57
N LEU A 100 14.32 -14.03 -3.26
CA LEU A 100 13.32 -13.01 -3.55
C LEU A 100 13.10 -12.86 -5.06
N LYS A 101 14.18 -12.85 -5.85
CA LYS A 101 14.14 -12.71 -7.31
C LYS A 101 13.35 -13.83 -8.00
N ASP A 102 13.52 -15.07 -7.48
CA ASP A 102 12.87 -16.25 -8.03
C ASP A 102 11.40 -16.38 -7.63
N ASN A 103 11.03 -15.77 -6.52
CA ASN A 103 9.69 -15.92 -5.90
C ASN A 103 8.80 -14.68 -5.97
N THR A 104 9.28 -13.57 -6.55
CA THR A 104 8.42 -12.41 -6.80
C THR A 104 7.46 -12.66 -7.94
N LEU A 105 6.24 -12.15 -7.79
CA LEU A 105 5.17 -12.26 -8.78
C LEU A 105 5.54 -11.47 -10.05
N LYS A 106 5.67 -12.17 -11.18
CA LYS A 106 6.00 -11.58 -12.50
C LYS A 106 4.89 -11.74 -13.53
N GLU A 107 3.97 -12.62 -13.28
CA GLU A 107 2.82 -12.95 -14.13
C GLU A 107 1.65 -13.37 -13.26
N ILE A 108 0.43 -13.31 -13.79
CA ILE A 108 -0.75 -13.73 -13.04
C ILE A 108 -0.91 -15.24 -13.14
N PRO A 109 -0.88 -15.97 -12.00
CA PRO A 109 -1.12 -17.42 -12.01
C PRO A 109 -2.53 -17.76 -12.53
N LYS A 110 -2.67 -18.84 -13.27
CA LYS A 110 -3.95 -19.28 -13.88
C LYS A 110 -5.13 -19.27 -12.89
N LYS A 111 -4.89 -19.67 -11.65
CA LYS A 111 -5.94 -19.69 -10.60
C LYS A 111 -6.52 -18.30 -10.24
N PHE A 112 -5.89 -17.23 -10.69
CA PHE A 112 -6.32 -15.84 -10.42
C PHE A 112 -6.79 -15.12 -11.68
N GLU A 113 -6.73 -15.74 -12.86
CA GLU A 113 -7.10 -15.08 -14.13
C GLU A 113 -8.59 -14.70 -14.25
N GLU A 114 -9.45 -15.34 -13.46
CA GLU A 114 -10.89 -15.05 -13.43
C GLU A 114 -11.27 -13.89 -12.49
N TYR A 115 -10.31 -13.38 -11.72
CA TYR A 115 -10.56 -12.29 -10.78
C TYR A 115 -10.16 -10.94 -11.39
N ASP A 116 -10.87 -9.91 -11.00
CA ASP A 116 -10.58 -8.51 -11.42
C ASP A 116 -9.47 -7.89 -10.57
N SER A 117 -9.19 -8.42 -9.39
CA SER A 117 -8.16 -7.91 -8.49
C SER A 117 -7.57 -8.99 -7.59
N ILE A 118 -6.29 -8.81 -7.24
CA ILE A 118 -5.58 -9.66 -6.28
C ILE A 118 -5.13 -8.77 -5.13
N LEU A 119 -5.56 -9.11 -3.93
CA LEU A 119 -5.18 -8.42 -2.70
C LEU A 119 -4.22 -9.29 -1.88
N GLY A 120 -3.42 -8.64 -1.04
CA GLY A 120 -2.59 -9.33 -0.07
C GLY A 120 -3.39 -10.05 1.02
N GLU A 121 -2.72 -10.85 1.83
CA GLU A 121 -3.36 -11.51 2.97
C GLU A 121 -4.03 -10.46 3.88
N PRO A 122 -5.26 -10.74 4.36
CA PRO A 122 -5.97 -9.82 5.24
C PRO A 122 -5.22 -9.63 6.55
N ILE A 123 -5.16 -8.39 6.98
CA ILE A 123 -4.57 -8.02 8.28
C ILE A 123 -5.70 -7.83 9.28
N TYR A 124 -5.79 -8.75 10.24
CA TYR A 124 -6.78 -8.66 11.31
C TYR A 124 -6.39 -7.56 12.30
N ILE A 125 -7.10 -6.45 12.26
CA ILE A 125 -6.82 -5.25 13.08
C ILE A 125 -7.21 -5.43 14.55
N ASN A 126 -8.14 -6.34 14.84
CA ASN A 126 -8.60 -6.66 16.19
C ASN A 126 -7.58 -7.47 17.01
N LYS A 127 -6.59 -8.10 16.35
CA LYS A 127 -5.53 -8.83 17.05
C LYS A 127 -4.62 -7.88 17.82
N LEU A 128 -4.31 -8.25 19.06
CA LEU A 128 -3.45 -7.47 19.94
C LEU A 128 -2.01 -7.40 19.40
N ARG A 129 -1.51 -6.18 19.21
CA ARG A 129 -0.14 -5.90 18.75
C ARG A 129 0.57 -5.02 19.77
N LEU A 130 0.93 -5.60 20.92
CA LEU A 130 1.48 -4.88 22.08
C LEU A 130 2.58 -3.88 21.73
N MET A 131 3.58 -4.29 20.96
CA MET A 131 4.69 -3.40 20.57
C MET A 131 4.24 -2.17 19.78
N LYS A 132 3.20 -2.32 18.95
CA LYS A 132 2.63 -1.22 18.18
C LYS A 132 1.85 -0.27 19.07
N TYR A 133 1.14 -0.81 20.04
CA TYR A 133 0.37 -0.03 21.01
C TYR A 133 1.29 0.76 21.95
N ILE A 134 2.35 0.15 22.45
CA ILE A 134 3.37 0.84 23.27
C ILE A 134 4.02 1.98 22.49
N LYS A 135 4.46 1.73 21.25
CA LYS A 135 5.19 2.73 20.46
C LYS A 135 4.33 3.90 19.97
N LYS A 136 3.07 3.66 19.61
CA LYS A 136 2.21 4.66 18.95
C LYS A 136 0.94 5.01 19.68
N GLY A 137 0.45 4.15 20.53
CA GLY A 137 -0.89 4.24 21.12
C GLY A 137 -0.94 4.32 22.63
N ILE A 138 0.19 4.50 23.31
CA ILE A 138 0.21 4.44 24.78
C ILE A 138 -0.77 5.44 25.42
N LYS A 139 -0.90 6.63 24.87
CA LYS A 139 -1.84 7.65 25.34
C LYS A 139 -3.31 7.20 25.22
N ILE A 140 -3.64 6.50 24.13
CA ILE A 140 -4.99 5.98 23.88
C ILE A 140 -5.27 4.82 24.83
N ILE A 141 -4.29 3.96 25.03
CA ILE A 141 -4.42 2.80 25.96
C ILE A 141 -4.59 3.24 27.40
N ILE A 142 -3.86 4.25 27.85
CA ILE A 142 -4.02 4.82 29.20
C ILE A 142 -5.44 5.36 29.37
N LYS A 143 -5.99 6.04 28.37
CA LYS A 143 -7.37 6.57 28.41
C LYS A 143 -8.44 5.46 28.30
N ARG A 144 -8.13 4.35 27.64
CA ARG A 144 -9.08 3.28 27.32
C ARG A 144 -8.45 1.89 27.55
N PRO A 145 -8.11 1.53 28.82
CA PRO A 145 -7.38 0.29 29.12
C PRO A 145 -8.14 -0.97 28.73
N TYR A 146 -9.46 -0.91 28.67
CA TYR A 146 -10.32 -2.01 28.23
C TYR A 146 -10.01 -2.50 26.81
N LEU A 147 -9.37 -1.69 25.97
CA LEU A 147 -8.95 -2.07 24.62
C LEU A 147 -7.89 -3.18 24.60
N LEU A 148 -7.17 -3.38 25.72
CA LEU A 148 -6.22 -4.49 25.84
C LEU A 148 -6.93 -5.85 25.96
N VAL A 149 -8.07 -5.89 26.60
CA VAL A 149 -8.81 -7.12 26.92
C VAL A 149 -10.03 -7.35 26.02
N ASN A 150 -10.61 -6.30 25.45
CA ASN A 150 -11.81 -6.39 24.63
C ASN A 150 -11.50 -6.33 23.13
N GLU A 151 -11.46 -7.51 22.51
CA GLU A 151 -11.17 -7.65 21.09
C GLU A 151 -12.21 -6.94 20.18
N LYS A 152 -13.49 -7.00 20.55
CA LYS A 152 -14.58 -6.39 19.77
C LYS A 152 -14.48 -4.85 19.70
N LYS A 153 -13.82 -4.24 20.66
CA LYS A 153 -13.59 -2.78 20.67
C LYS A 153 -12.36 -2.35 19.86
N ARG A 154 -11.54 -3.29 19.41
CA ARG A 154 -10.40 -3.02 18.51
C ARG A 154 -10.85 -3.06 17.05
N ASN A 155 -11.72 -2.14 16.68
CA ASN A 155 -12.27 -1.98 15.33
C ASN A 155 -11.40 -1.06 14.44
N ILE A 156 -11.88 -0.76 13.24
CA ILE A 156 -11.19 0.10 12.26
C ILE A 156 -10.98 1.51 12.83
N ASN A 157 -11.98 2.11 13.47
CA ASN A 157 -11.86 3.43 14.09
C ASN A 157 -10.72 3.47 15.10
N PHE A 158 -10.67 2.50 16.01
CA PHE A 158 -9.58 2.40 16.99
C PHE A 158 -8.21 2.26 16.31
N HIS A 159 -8.10 1.40 15.29
CA HIS A 159 -6.85 1.21 14.58
C HIS A 159 -6.39 2.49 13.88
N PHE A 160 -7.32 3.24 13.29
CA PHE A 160 -7.04 4.49 12.62
C PHE A 160 -6.60 5.58 13.63
N ASP A 161 -7.31 5.72 14.74
CA ASP A 161 -6.94 6.64 15.83
C ASP A 161 -5.52 6.36 16.35
N LEU A 162 -5.18 5.07 16.51
CA LEU A 162 -3.86 4.62 16.94
C LEU A 162 -2.74 5.06 15.98
N MET A 163 -3.02 5.03 14.68
CA MET A 163 -2.01 5.25 13.63
C MET A 163 -1.93 6.71 13.17
N HIS A 164 -3.05 7.40 13.13
CA HIS A 164 -3.21 8.68 12.45
C HIS A 164 -3.72 9.80 13.36
N GLY A 165 -3.99 9.49 14.62
CA GLY A 165 -4.49 10.44 15.62
C GLY A 165 -6.00 10.40 15.82
N GLU A 166 -6.37 10.72 17.05
CA GLU A 166 -7.75 10.57 17.54
C GLU A 166 -8.75 11.44 16.74
N ASN A 167 -9.87 10.84 16.36
CA ASN A 167 -10.97 11.45 15.60
C ASN A 167 -10.66 11.91 14.16
N ASN A 168 -9.47 11.66 13.62
CA ASN A 168 -9.14 12.12 12.26
C ASN A 168 -9.93 11.36 11.20
N LEU A 169 -10.24 10.08 11.41
CA LEU A 169 -11.12 9.33 10.50
C LEU A 169 -12.53 9.95 10.45
N ARG A 170 -13.10 10.27 11.59
CA ARG A 170 -14.44 10.91 11.67
C ARG A 170 -14.45 12.28 10.99
N LYS A 171 -13.39 13.07 11.15
CA LYS A 171 -13.26 14.36 10.44
C LYS A 171 -13.24 14.15 8.94
N ALA A 172 -12.50 13.15 8.45
CA ALA A 172 -12.44 12.80 7.03
C ALA A 172 -13.80 12.34 6.51
N ILE A 173 -14.50 11.47 7.23
CA ILE A 173 -15.85 11.00 6.87
C ILE A 173 -16.84 12.18 6.78
N ASN A 174 -16.72 13.16 7.65
CA ASN A 174 -17.60 14.34 7.63
C ASN A 174 -17.35 15.27 6.43
N LEU A 175 -16.28 15.05 5.66
CA LEU A 175 -16.05 15.76 4.38
C LEU A 175 -16.71 15.04 3.19
N LEU A 176 -17.23 13.84 3.39
CA LEU A 176 -17.96 13.09 2.36
C LEU A 176 -19.43 13.49 2.39
N ASP A 177 -20.08 13.43 1.23
CA ASP A 177 -21.48 13.75 1.06
C ASP A 177 -22.32 12.50 0.72
N GLY A 178 -23.62 12.54 1.06
CA GLY A 178 -24.63 11.59 0.64
C GLY A 178 -24.23 10.13 0.85
N LYS A 179 -24.42 9.32 -0.19
CA LYS A 179 -24.22 7.87 -0.17
C LYS A 179 -22.79 7.46 0.22
N ASP A 180 -21.79 8.19 -0.23
CA ASP A 180 -20.39 7.87 0.08
C ASP A 180 -20.10 7.94 1.58
N LYS A 181 -20.73 8.89 2.27
CA LYS A 181 -20.65 9.03 3.73
C LYS A 181 -21.33 7.86 4.43
N ASP A 182 -22.53 7.48 4.00
CA ASP A 182 -23.28 6.40 4.60
C ASP A 182 -22.59 5.05 4.38
N ASP A 183 -22.11 4.78 3.18
CA ASP A 183 -21.33 3.57 2.86
C ASP A 183 -20.05 3.49 3.69
N PHE A 184 -19.35 4.60 3.89
CA PHE A 184 -18.15 4.62 4.71
C PHE A 184 -18.44 4.43 6.21
N LEU A 185 -19.52 5.02 6.71
CA LEU A 185 -19.96 4.83 8.10
C LEU A 185 -20.39 3.40 8.38
N TYR A 186 -20.98 2.73 7.39
CA TYR A 186 -21.32 1.31 7.47
C TYR A 186 -20.08 0.41 7.55
N PHE A 187 -19.02 0.78 6.85
CA PHE A 187 -17.78 0.02 6.79
C PHE A 187 -16.92 0.13 8.06
N VAL A 188 -16.93 1.24 8.81
CA VAL A 188 -16.03 1.52 9.96
C VAL A 188 -16.69 1.32 11.31
#